data_4c9b46814da02820c9d442529b696a8f
#
_entry.id   4c9b46814da02820c9d442529b696a8f
#
_cell.length_a   1.000
_cell.length_b   1.000
_cell.length_c   1.000
_cell.angle_alpha   90.00
_cell.angle_beta   90.00
_cell.angle_gamma   90.00
#
_symmetry.space_group_name_H-M   'P 1'
#
loop_
_entity.id
_entity.type
_entity.pdbx_description
1 polymer ?
#
loop_
_entity_poly.entity_id
_entity_poly.type
_entity_poly.pdbx_seq_one_letter_code
_entity_poly.pdbx_strand_id
1 'polypeptide(L)'
;MTIEEYYDKRSSSYDSTFDMLYFKVFDVITWKCIEPYVPVDPDALVLDASGGTGRWAIRMARKGCRVILMDTSEKMLEIAAEKVKEEGLQHKITTKKGDITKTGYADETFDMILCEHTLFLFKEPDILIKELKRVLKRNARLIISAQNRYVQSLACLPEKPSPDKVGNALNILLRKKYNTMTKRGKAKIYTWTPNEFRTLLEKNGFQVEKIVGKGVTMPLRISKELFVKKEYSEDLFNKILQFELALCEKTDALALTGHMQAIAYKP
;
A
#
# COMPACT_ATOMS: atom_id res chain seq x y z
N MET A 1 -10.61 -14.13 -13.59
CA MET A 1 -9.72 -12.98 -13.76
C MET A 1 -8.66 -13.06 -12.67
N THR A 2 -7.41 -13.14 -13.07
CA THR A 2 -6.25 -13.13 -12.18
C THR A 2 -5.98 -11.71 -11.63
N ILE A 3 -5.11 -11.59 -10.64
CA ILE A 3 -4.67 -10.27 -10.12
C ILE A 3 -3.93 -9.49 -11.24
N GLU A 4 -3.07 -10.16 -11.99
CA GLU A 4 -2.37 -9.61 -13.16
C GLU A 4 -3.36 -9.01 -14.17
N GLU A 5 -4.31 -9.81 -14.68
CA GLU A 5 -5.35 -9.34 -15.61
C GLU A 5 -6.16 -8.16 -15.08
N TYR A 6 -6.40 -8.10 -13.77
CA TYR A 6 -7.11 -7.00 -13.14
C TYR A 6 -6.31 -5.70 -13.22
N TYR A 7 -5.01 -5.74 -12.91
CA TYR A 7 -4.14 -4.58 -12.96
C TYR A 7 -3.77 -4.18 -14.38
N ASP A 8 -3.58 -5.12 -15.29
CA ASP A 8 -3.39 -4.83 -16.71
C ASP A 8 -4.54 -4.01 -17.32
N LYS A 9 -5.79 -4.32 -16.92
CA LYS A 9 -6.96 -3.54 -17.36
C LYS A 9 -7.04 -2.15 -16.72
N ARG A 10 -6.36 -1.92 -15.62
CA ARG A 10 -6.34 -0.64 -14.91
C ARG A 10 -5.15 0.25 -15.26
N SER A 11 -4.11 -0.29 -15.85
CA SER A 11 -2.82 0.37 -16.01
C SER A 11 -2.94 1.78 -16.60
N SER A 12 -3.65 1.97 -17.71
CA SER A 12 -3.82 3.27 -18.39
C SER A 12 -4.53 4.35 -17.57
N SER A 13 -5.29 3.99 -16.53
CA SER A 13 -6.02 4.94 -15.68
C SER A 13 -5.62 4.85 -14.21
N TYR A 14 -4.58 4.09 -13.90
CA TYR A 14 -4.17 3.86 -12.52
C TYR A 14 -3.68 5.16 -11.87
N ASP A 15 -2.79 5.86 -12.52
CA ASP A 15 -2.19 7.08 -11.99
C ASP A 15 -3.18 8.24 -11.85
N SER A 16 -4.15 8.37 -12.77
CA SER A 16 -5.17 9.43 -12.67
C SER A 16 -6.07 9.31 -11.42
N THR A 17 -6.06 8.18 -10.73
CA THR A 17 -6.73 8.03 -9.44
C THR A 17 -6.12 8.98 -8.39
N PHE A 18 -4.84 9.27 -8.50
CA PHE A 18 -4.11 10.11 -7.54
C PHE A 18 -4.27 11.62 -7.77
N ASP A 19 -5.00 12.03 -8.81
CA ASP A 19 -5.41 13.41 -9.02
C ASP A 19 -6.58 13.81 -8.10
N MET A 20 -7.31 12.82 -7.57
CA MET A 20 -8.42 13.07 -6.66
C MET A 20 -7.91 13.48 -5.29
N LEU A 21 -8.56 14.47 -4.67
CA LEU A 21 -8.16 15.08 -3.40
C LEU A 21 -7.77 14.06 -2.33
N TYR A 22 -8.63 13.09 -2.07
CA TYR A 22 -8.36 12.04 -1.08
C TYR A 22 -7.06 11.27 -1.37
N PHE A 23 -6.93 10.77 -2.60
CA PHE A 23 -5.77 9.97 -2.97
C PHE A 23 -4.48 10.78 -2.99
N LYS A 24 -4.56 12.09 -3.31
CA LYS A 24 -3.40 12.99 -3.24
C LYS A 24 -2.95 13.22 -1.79
N VAL A 25 -3.90 13.44 -0.87
CA VAL A 25 -3.60 13.52 0.57
C VAL A 25 -3.00 12.20 1.06
N PHE A 26 -3.62 11.08 0.71
CA PHE A 26 -3.15 9.73 1.07
C PHE A 26 -1.73 9.47 0.55
N ASP A 27 -1.43 9.89 -0.67
CA ASP A 27 -0.10 9.76 -1.28
C ASP A 27 0.97 10.54 -0.50
N VAL A 28 0.68 11.78 -0.11
CA VAL A 28 1.61 12.61 0.69
C VAL A 28 1.87 11.99 2.05
N ILE A 29 0.82 11.50 2.74
CA ILE A 29 0.97 10.84 4.04
C ILE A 29 1.81 9.57 3.90
N THR A 30 1.50 8.75 2.90
CA THR A 30 2.22 7.50 2.64
C THR A 30 3.71 7.79 2.43
N TRP A 31 4.05 8.80 1.62
CA TRP A 31 5.44 9.17 1.40
C TRP A 31 6.12 9.67 2.68
N LYS A 32 5.48 10.54 3.45
CA LYS A 32 6.01 11.01 4.74
C LYS A 32 6.32 9.86 5.72
N CYS A 33 5.57 8.77 5.63
CA CYS A 33 5.81 7.58 6.45
C CYS A 33 6.91 6.66 5.88
N ILE A 34 7.24 6.75 4.59
CA ILE A 34 8.28 5.96 3.92
C ILE A 34 9.62 6.71 3.94
N GLU A 35 9.60 7.98 3.57
CA GLU A 35 10.79 8.80 3.28
C GLU A 35 11.90 8.75 4.36
N PRO A 36 11.60 8.79 5.67
CA PRO A 36 12.63 8.75 6.71
C PRO A 36 13.48 7.47 6.75
N TYR A 37 12.98 6.40 6.12
CA TYR A 37 13.61 5.08 6.13
C TYR A 37 14.30 4.74 4.80
N VAL A 38 14.10 5.55 3.78
CA VAL A 38 14.73 5.32 2.47
C VAL A 38 16.24 5.54 2.57
N PRO A 39 17.06 4.53 2.21
CA PRO A 39 18.50 4.71 2.20
C PRO A 39 18.93 5.83 1.25
N VAL A 40 19.89 6.64 1.69
CA VAL A 40 20.52 7.68 0.85
C VAL A 40 21.85 7.19 0.24
N ASP A 41 22.33 6.02 0.67
CA ASP A 41 23.52 5.37 0.13
C ASP A 41 23.27 4.92 -1.33
N PRO A 42 24.08 5.35 -2.31
CA PRO A 42 23.93 4.99 -3.72
C PRO A 42 24.15 3.49 -3.99
N ASP A 43 24.81 2.77 -3.09
CA ASP A 43 25.02 1.33 -3.20
C ASP A 43 23.89 0.52 -2.55
N ALA A 44 23.05 1.14 -1.74
CA ALA A 44 21.90 0.47 -1.14
C ALA A 44 20.90 0.02 -2.21
N LEU A 45 20.43 -1.22 -2.07
CA LEU A 45 19.46 -1.84 -2.97
C LEU A 45 18.11 -2.00 -2.28
N VAL A 46 17.08 -1.38 -2.83
CA VAL A 46 15.70 -1.42 -2.31
C VAL A 46 14.82 -2.24 -3.23
N LEU A 47 13.93 -3.05 -2.65
CA LEU A 47 12.86 -3.73 -3.40
C LEU A 47 11.54 -2.95 -3.23
N ASP A 48 10.98 -2.47 -4.34
CA ASP A 48 9.58 -2.03 -4.44
C ASP A 48 8.75 -3.24 -4.87
N ALA A 49 8.19 -3.94 -3.88
CA ALA A 49 7.47 -5.20 -4.06
C ALA A 49 6.01 -4.92 -4.45
N SER A 50 5.64 -5.23 -5.69
CA SER A 50 4.41 -4.81 -6.38
C SER A 50 4.37 -3.30 -6.62
N GLY A 51 5.45 -2.77 -7.21
CA GLY A 51 5.65 -1.33 -7.42
C GLY A 51 4.75 -0.69 -8.47
N GLY A 52 3.97 -1.50 -9.23
CA GLY A 52 3.01 -1.03 -10.21
C GLY A 52 3.65 -0.11 -11.25
N THR A 53 3.12 1.11 -11.37
CA THR A 53 3.59 2.15 -12.32
C THR A 53 4.82 2.92 -11.83
N GLY A 54 5.52 2.45 -10.77
CA GLY A 54 6.82 2.96 -10.34
C GLY A 54 6.80 4.21 -9.48
N ARG A 55 5.65 4.61 -8.93
CA ARG A 55 5.49 5.83 -8.14
C ARG A 55 6.49 5.92 -6.97
N TRP A 56 6.59 4.85 -6.19
CA TRP A 56 7.48 4.81 -5.02
C TRP A 56 8.92 4.56 -5.43
N ALA A 57 9.15 3.68 -6.40
CA ALA A 57 10.49 3.41 -6.94
C ALA A 57 11.18 4.70 -7.41
N ILE A 58 10.49 5.56 -8.17
CA ILE A 58 11.01 6.84 -8.64
C ILE A 58 11.35 7.77 -7.47
N ARG A 59 10.47 7.88 -6.47
CA ARG A 59 10.73 8.73 -5.29
C ARG A 59 11.92 8.22 -4.47
N MET A 60 12.02 6.90 -4.27
CA MET A 60 13.14 6.29 -3.56
C MET A 60 14.47 6.47 -4.32
N ALA A 61 14.48 6.25 -5.63
CA ALA A 61 15.68 6.44 -6.45
C ALA A 61 16.17 7.90 -6.49
N ARG A 62 15.25 8.87 -6.43
CA ARG A 62 15.60 10.31 -6.30
C ARG A 62 16.29 10.62 -4.96
N LYS A 63 16.08 9.82 -3.92
CA LYS A 63 16.80 9.94 -2.63
C LYS A 63 18.24 9.43 -2.69
N GLY A 64 18.58 8.64 -3.71
CA GLY A 64 19.97 8.19 -3.94
C GLY A 64 20.12 6.70 -4.23
N CYS A 65 19.35 5.83 -3.57
CA CYS A 65 19.49 4.38 -3.65
C CYS A 65 19.13 3.78 -5.02
N ARG A 66 19.54 2.53 -5.24
CA ARG A 66 19.09 1.70 -6.37
C ARG A 66 17.80 0.96 -6.00
N VAL A 67 16.92 0.79 -6.97
CA VAL A 67 15.61 0.17 -6.74
C VAL A 67 15.36 -0.94 -7.75
N ILE A 68 14.96 -2.11 -7.27
CA ILE A 68 14.31 -3.14 -8.08
C ILE A 68 12.81 -2.93 -7.93
N LEU A 69 12.14 -2.57 -9.01
CA LEU A 69 10.69 -2.50 -9.08
C LEU A 69 10.19 -3.83 -9.62
N MET A 70 9.53 -4.62 -8.78
CA MET A 70 8.97 -5.91 -9.16
C MET A 70 7.44 -5.85 -9.18
N ASP A 71 6.83 -6.32 -10.25
CA ASP A 71 5.37 -6.48 -10.38
C ASP A 71 5.03 -7.69 -11.26
N THR A 72 3.83 -8.23 -11.13
CA THR A 72 3.33 -9.31 -11.99
C THR A 72 2.74 -8.76 -13.29
N SER A 73 2.21 -7.53 -13.29
CA SER A 73 1.58 -6.89 -14.43
C SER A 73 2.62 -6.30 -15.38
N GLU A 74 2.72 -6.84 -16.57
CA GLU A 74 3.63 -6.35 -17.61
C GLU A 74 3.29 -4.93 -18.04
N LYS A 75 1.99 -4.63 -18.19
CA LYS A 75 1.52 -3.29 -18.56
C LYS A 75 1.84 -2.22 -17.51
N MET A 76 1.80 -2.58 -16.22
CA MET A 76 2.26 -1.68 -15.17
C MET A 76 3.76 -1.39 -15.29
N LEU A 77 4.56 -2.43 -15.56
CA LEU A 77 6.00 -2.30 -15.73
C LEU A 77 6.39 -1.51 -16.97
N GLU A 78 5.65 -1.63 -18.08
CA GLU A 78 5.84 -0.81 -19.29
C GLU A 78 5.67 0.69 -18.95
N ILE A 79 4.57 1.05 -18.28
CA ILE A 79 4.33 2.43 -17.82
C ILE A 79 5.43 2.89 -16.85
N ALA A 80 5.84 2.03 -15.93
CA ALA A 80 6.92 2.34 -15.01
C ALA A 80 8.23 2.62 -15.75
N ALA A 81 8.59 1.80 -16.76
CA ALA A 81 9.81 1.96 -17.54
C ALA A 81 9.81 3.27 -18.35
N GLU A 82 8.66 3.66 -18.94
CA GLU A 82 8.50 4.94 -19.62
C GLU A 82 8.76 6.11 -18.64
N LYS A 83 8.11 6.11 -17.47
CA LYS A 83 8.29 7.14 -16.45
C LYS A 83 9.73 7.21 -15.91
N VAL A 84 10.35 6.05 -15.70
CA VAL A 84 11.76 5.96 -15.28
C VAL A 84 12.67 6.59 -16.33
N LYS A 85 12.37 6.40 -17.62
CA LYS A 85 13.12 7.01 -18.74
C LYS A 85 12.90 8.52 -18.78
N GLU A 86 11.68 8.99 -18.66
CA GLU A 86 11.34 10.43 -18.61
C GLU A 86 12.06 11.14 -17.46
N GLU A 87 12.23 10.46 -16.32
CA GLU A 87 12.92 10.96 -15.13
C GLU A 87 14.45 10.82 -15.18
N GLY A 88 15.01 10.18 -16.22
CA GLY A 88 16.46 9.94 -16.34
C GLY A 88 17.03 8.98 -15.29
N LEU A 89 16.18 8.09 -14.71
CA LEU A 89 16.54 7.21 -13.59
C LEU A 89 16.84 5.76 -14.00
N GLN A 90 17.05 5.47 -15.30
CA GLN A 90 17.31 4.12 -15.81
C GLN A 90 18.57 3.47 -15.19
N HIS A 91 19.51 4.29 -14.75
CA HIS A 91 20.74 3.83 -14.09
C HIS A 91 20.52 3.43 -12.61
N LYS A 92 19.37 3.81 -12.01
CA LYS A 92 19.03 3.50 -10.61
C LYS A 92 17.89 2.53 -10.46
N ILE A 93 16.95 2.47 -11.41
CA ILE A 93 15.75 1.64 -11.31
C ILE A 93 15.78 0.54 -12.35
N THR A 94 15.64 -0.70 -11.88
CA THR A 94 15.45 -1.88 -12.74
C THR A 94 14.04 -2.40 -12.55
N THR A 95 13.26 -2.47 -13.63
CA THR A 95 11.94 -3.12 -13.62
C THR A 95 12.10 -4.63 -13.81
N LYS A 96 11.36 -5.44 -13.07
CA LYS A 96 11.39 -6.89 -13.13
C LYS A 96 9.99 -7.49 -13.04
N LYS A 97 9.58 -8.23 -14.07
CA LYS A 97 8.37 -9.05 -13.98
C LYS A 97 8.62 -10.24 -13.04
N GLY A 98 7.76 -10.42 -12.03
CA GLY A 98 7.91 -11.51 -11.07
C GLY A 98 6.86 -11.53 -9.98
N ASP A 99 6.82 -12.66 -9.28
CA ASP A 99 5.95 -12.88 -8.12
C ASP A 99 6.73 -12.61 -6.83
N ILE A 100 6.23 -11.68 -6.03
CA ILE A 100 6.83 -11.29 -4.74
C ILE A 100 6.76 -12.37 -3.66
N THR A 101 6.02 -13.45 -3.89
CA THR A 101 6.03 -14.64 -3.03
C THR A 101 7.17 -15.60 -3.35
N LYS A 102 7.85 -15.37 -4.50
CA LYS A 102 9.01 -16.14 -4.96
C LYS A 102 9.88 -15.24 -5.84
N THR A 103 10.59 -14.32 -5.20
CA THR A 103 11.31 -13.23 -5.87
C THR A 103 12.47 -13.68 -6.77
N GLY A 104 13.05 -14.86 -6.47
CA GLY A 104 14.23 -15.39 -7.17
C GLY A 104 15.54 -14.70 -6.79
N TYR A 105 15.56 -13.85 -5.76
CA TYR A 105 16.79 -13.26 -5.21
C TYR A 105 17.37 -14.14 -4.10
N ALA A 106 18.67 -13.98 -3.87
CA ALA A 106 19.36 -14.63 -2.76
C ALA A 106 18.87 -14.09 -1.41
N ASP A 107 19.14 -14.83 -0.33
CA ASP A 107 18.92 -14.38 1.03
C ASP A 107 19.68 -13.07 1.28
N GLU A 108 19.11 -12.20 2.10
CA GLU A 108 19.77 -10.98 2.56
C GLU A 108 20.29 -10.07 1.42
N THR A 109 19.50 -9.94 0.36
CA THR A 109 19.84 -9.11 -0.81
C THR A 109 19.53 -7.62 -0.61
N PHE A 110 18.39 -7.29 0.02
CA PHE A 110 17.87 -5.93 0.02
C PHE A 110 18.11 -5.18 1.34
N ASP A 111 18.51 -3.91 1.23
CA ASP A 111 18.73 -3.00 2.36
C ASP A 111 17.41 -2.42 2.90
N MET A 112 16.34 -2.46 2.10
CA MET A 112 14.97 -2.10 2.48
C MET A 112 14.00 -2.78 1.52
N ILE A 113 12.81 -3.11 2.01
CA ILE A 113 11.70 -3.55 1.18
C ILE A 113 10.47 -2.69 1.45
N LEU A 114 9.87 -2.19 0.38
CA LEU A 114 8.55 -1.56 0.39
C LEU A 114 7.53 -2.51 -0.23
N CYS A 115 6.42 -2.77 0.46
CA CYS A 115 5.29 -3.56 -0.02
C CYS A 115 3.98 -2.81 0.26
N GLU A 116 3.70 -1.82 -0.58
CA GLU A 116 2.58 -0.89 -0.38
C GLU A 116 1.37 -1.31 -1.21
N HIS A 117 0.17 -1.25 -0.61
CA HIS A 117 -1.11 -1.58 -1.27
C HIS A 117 -1.21 -2.99 -1.88
N THR A 118 -0.59 -4.00 -1.27
CA THR A 118 -0.47 -5.34 -1.88
C THR A 118 -0.94 -6.48 -0.97
N LEU A 119 -0.62 -6.42 0.33
CA LEU A 119 -0.89 -7.52 1.28
C LEU A 119 -2.35 -8.00 1.25
N PHE A 120 -3.29 -7.10 1.02
CA PHE A 120 -4.73 -7.39 0.99
C PHE A 120 -5.16 -8.31 -0.17
N LEU A 121 -4.31 -8.57 -1.14
CA LEU A 121 -4.58 -9.50 -2.26
C LEU A 121 -4.27 -10.95 -1.90
N PHE A 122 -3.53 -11.20 -0.81
CA PHE A 122 -3.04 -12.51 -0.46
C PHE A 122 -3.93 -13.22 0.56
N LYS A 123 -4.41 -14.42 0.19
CA LYS A 123 -5.14 -15.33 1.09
C LYS A 123 -4.22 -15.90 2.16
N GLU A 124 -2.99 -16.20 1.78
CA GLU A 124 -1.94 -16.79 2.60
C GLU A 124 -0.76 -15.82 2.74
N PRO A 125 -0.93 -14.76 3.55
CA PRO A 125 0.05 -13.68 3.65
C PRO A 125 1.39 -14.13 4.24
N ASP A 126 1.40 -15.22 5.00
CA ASP A 126 2.61 -15.79 5.58
C ASP A 126 3.65 -16.18 4.51
N ILE A 127 3.20 -16.67 3.35
CA ILE A 127 4.09 -17.02 2.23
C ILE A 127 4.83 -15.78 1.74
N LEU A 128 4.09 -14.71 1.48
CA LEU A 128 4.66 -13.42 1.07
C LEU A 128 5.64 -12.91 2.13
N ILE A 129 5.22 -12.83 3.40
CA ILE A 129 6.03 -12.24 4.47
C ILE A 129 7.31 -13.03 4.72
N LYS A 130 7.27 -14.35 4.63
CA LYS A 130 8.46 -15.21 4.74
C LYS A 130 9.45 -14.96 3.61
N GLU A 131 8.99 -14.81 2.37
CA GLU A 131 9.85 -14.51 1.23
C GLU A 131 10.47 -13.11 1.37
N LEU A 132 9.67 -12.09 1.71
CA LEU A 132 10.19 -10.75 1.95
C LEU A 132 11.23 -10.75 3.08
N LYS A 133 10.98 -11.51 4.18
CA LYS A 133 11.96 -11.66 5.26
C LYS A 133 13.24 -12.33 4.78
N ARG A 134 13.14 -13.38 3.96
CA ARG A 134 14.30 -14.13 3.46
C ARG A 134 15.25 -13.20 2.69
N VAL A 135 14.70 -12.42 1.76
CA VAL A 135 15.51 -11.57 0.87
C VAL A 135 15.92 -10.23 1.50
N LEU A 136 15.33 -9.84 2.62
CA LEU A 136 15.71 -8.66 3.39
C LEU A 136 16.96 -8.94 4.22
N LYS A 137 17.92 -8.02 4.24
CA LYS A 137 19.11 -8.10 5.10
C LYS A 137 18.74 -8.04 6.59
N ARG A 138 19.64 -8.51 7.46
CA ARG A 138 19.49 -8.32 8.91
C ARG A 138 19.54 -6.83 9.26
N ASN A 139 18.81 -6.45 10.28
CA ASN A 139 18.65 -5.06 10.73
C ASN A 139 18.07 -4.09 9.67
N ALA A 140 17.66 -4.62 8.51
CA ALA A 140 16.99 -3.85 7.47
C ALA A 140 15.47 -3.80 7.69
N ARG A 141 14.81 -2.82 7.05
CA ARG A 141 13.40 -2.54 7.27
C ARG A 141 12.51 -3.05 6.14
N LEU A 142 11.40 -3.64 6.57
CA LEU A 142 10.22 -3.87 5.77
C LEU A 142 9.20 -2.77 6.09
N ILE A 143 8.75 -2.05 5.06
CA ILE A 143 7.59 -1.16 5.14
C ILE A 143 6.47 -1.85 4.36
N ILE A 144 5.37 -2.16 5.03
CA ILE A 144 4.27 -2.92 4.45
C ILE A 144 2.92 -2.36 4.91
N SER A 145 1.92 -2.36 4.02
CA SER A 145 0.59 -1.86 4.35
C SER A 145 -0.50 -2.92 4.28
N ALA A 146 -1.55 -2.71 5.08
CA ALA A 146 -2.73 -3.55 5.15
C ALA A 146 -4.00 -2.71 5.20
N GLN A 147 -5.12 -3.28 4.74
CA GLN A 147 -6.44 -2.67 4.89
C GLN A 147 -7.02 -2.96 6.28
N ASN A 148 -7.57 -1.91 6.91
CA ASN A 148 -8.18 -2.01 8.23
C ASN A 148 -9.59 -2.59 8.13
N ARG A 149 -9.83 -3.72 8.80
CA ARG A 149 -11.11 -4.43 8.80
C ARG A 149 -12.26 -3.61 9.35
N TYR A 150 -12.03 -2.89 10.44
CA TYR A 150 -13.09 -2.10 11.05
C TYR A 150 -13.63 -1.06 10.09
N VAL A 151 -12.76 -0.30 9.47
CA VAL A 151 -13.13 0.75 8.54
C VAL A 151 -13.74 0.18 7.25
N GLN A 152 -13.18 -0.90 6.71
CA GLN A 152 -13.76 -1.55 5.54
C GLN A 152 -15.17 -2.10 5.82
N SER A 153 -15.40 -2.64 7.01
CA SER A 153 -16.73 -3.07 7.45
C SER A 153 -17.70 -1.88 7.57
N LEU A 154 -17.30 -0.82 8.26
CA LEU A 154 -18.12 0.38 8.44
C LEU A 154 -18.44 1.10 7.12
N ALA A 155 -17.47 1.17 6.20
CA ALA A 155 -17.66 1.78 4.88
C ALA A 155 -18.69 1.04 4.00
N CYS A 156 -18.96 -0.23 4.30
CA CYS A 156 -19.97 -1.04 3.63
C CYS A 156 -21.37 -0.91 4.26
N LEU A 157 -21.51 -0.19 5.39
CA LEU A 157 -22.82 0.10 5.96
C LEU A 157 -23.55 1.14 5.07
N PRO A 158 -24.77 0.86 4.64
CA PRO A 158 -25.53 1.76 3.77
C PRO A 158 -26.20 2.89 4.58
N GLU A 159 -26.47 4.00 3.92
CA GLU A 159 -27.31 5.08 4.47
C GLU A 159 -28.72 4.61 4.77
N LYS A 160 -29.27 3.75 3.89
CA LYS A 160 -30.56 3.06 4.09
C LYS A 160 -30.27 1.60 4.39
N PRO A 161 -30.36 1.18 5.67
CA PRO A 161 -30.04 -0.18 6.06
C PRO A 161 -31.06 -1.18 5.51
N SER A 162 -30.54 -2.35 5.12
CA SER A 162 -31.34 -3.56 4.87
C SER A 162 -30.57 -4.76 5.42
N PRO A 163 -31.27 -5.87 5.77
CA PRO A 163 -30.61 -7.04 6.34
C PRO A 163 -29.41 -7.52 5.50
N ASP A 164 -29.56 -7.61 4.18
CA ASP A 164 -28.49 -8.07 3.28
C ASP A 164 -27.28 -7.14 3.26
N LYS A 165 -27.51 -5.83 3.24
CA LYS A 165 -26.42 -4.84 3.20
C LYS A 165 -25.67 -4.78 4.54
N VAL A 166 -26.39 -4.85 5.65
CA VAL A 166 -25.77 -4.96 6.99
C VAL A 166 -25.08 -6.31 7.13
N GLY A 167 -25.66 -7.38 6.59
CA GLY A 167 -25.05 -8.70 6.52
C GLY A 167 -23.72 -8.71 5.78
N ASN A 168 -23.57 -7.93 4.72
CA ASN A 168 -22.29 -7.78 4.01
C ASN A 168 -21.22 -7.13 4.90
N ALA A 169 -21.56 -6.05 5.61
CA ALA A 169 -20.64 -5.40 6.56
C ALA A 169 -20.23 -6.35 7.68
N LEU A 170 -21.18 -7.10 8.24
CA LEU A 170 -20.92 -8.12 9.25
C LEU A 170 -20.03 -9.25 8.71
N ASN A 171 -20.23 -9.68 7.46
CA ASN A 171 -19.38 -10.68 6.83
C ASN A 171 -17.92 -10.23 6.68
N ILE A 172 -17.66 -8.95 6.37
CA ILE A 172 -16.30 -8.40 6.35
C ILE A 172 -15.69 -8.51 7.75
N LEU A 173 -16.44 -8.09 8.76
CA LEU A 173 -15.99 -8.10 10.14
C LEU A 173 -15.63 -9.51 10.63
N LEU A 174 -16.48 -10.50 10.34
CA LEU A 174 -16.34 -11.86 10.84
C LEU A 174 -15.43 -12.73 9.94
N ARG A 175 -15.53 -12.58 8.61
CA ARG A 175 -14.82 -13.45 7.65
C ARG A 175 -13.49 -12.90 7.16
N LYS A 176 -13.08 -11.72 7.62
CA LYS A 176 -11.77 -11.09 7.33
C LYS A 176 -11.53 -10.78 5.84
N LYS A 177 -12.56 -10.86 4.98
CA LYS A 177 -12.46 -10.68 3.54
C LYS A 177 -13.77 -10.17 2.93
N TYR A 178 -13.66 -9.49 1.81
CA TYR A 178 -14.80 -9.10 0.97
C TYR A 178 -14.44 -9.14 -0.52
N ASN A 179 -15.45 -9.12 -1.38
CA ASN A 179 -15.26 -9.01 -2.81
C ASN A 179 -15.41 -7.56 -3.25
N THR A 180 -14.42 -7.01 -3.90
CA THR A 180 -14.60 -5.74 -4.60
C THR A 180 -15.40 -5.97 -5.87
N MET A 181 -16.40 -5.11 -6.10
CA MET A 181 -17.14 -5.07 -7.36
C MET A 181 -16.77 -3.79 -8.06
N THR A 182 -15.98 -3.87 -9.11
CA THR A 182 -15.68 -2.74 -9.98
C THR A 182 -16.19 -3.01 -11.38
N LYS A 183 -16.35 -1.97 -12.20
CA LYS A 183 -16.68 -2.13 -13.64
C LYS A 183 -15.68 -3.01 -14.39
N ARG A 184 -14.48 -3.24 -13.82
CA ARG A 184 -13.35 -3.96 -14.41
C ARG A 184 -13.15 -5.37 -13.86
N GLY A 185 -13.96 -5.79 -12.88
CA GLY A 185 -13.94 -7.16 -12.36
C GLY A 185 -14.11 -7.29 -10.86
N LYS A 186 -13.99 -8.52 -10.38
CA LYS A 186 -14.10 -8.90 -8.95
C LYS A 186 -12.72 -9.31 -8.45
N ALA A 187 -12.26 -8.73 -7.36
CA ALA A 187 -11.10 -9.21 -6.62
C ALA A 187 -11.51 -9.52 -5.18
N LYS A 188 -10.91 -10.54 -4.60
CA LYS A 188 -11.10 -10.86 -3.19
C LYS A 188 -10.08 -10.09 -2.37
N ILE A 189 -10.56 -9.33 -1.40
CA ILE A 189 -9.75 -8.46 -0.54
C ILE A 189 -9.74 -9.06 0.87
N TYR A 190 -8.56 -9.16 1.45
CA TYR A 190 -8.35 -9.58 2.84
C TYR A 190 -8.06 -8.37 3.72
N THR A 191 -8.46 -8.43 4.98
CA THR A 191 -8.40 -7.30 5.91
C THR A 191 -7.92 -7.76 7.28
N TRP A 192 -7.30 -6.86 8.02
CA TRP A 192 -6.76 -7.10 9.36
C TRP A 192 -7.25 -6.05 10.34
N THR A 193 -7.37 -6.43 11.61
CA THR A 193 -7.38 -5.45 12.70
C THR A 193 -5.94 -5.00 12.98
N PRO A 194 -5.72 -3.86 13.67
CA PRO A 194 -4.37 -3.42 14.04
C PRO A 194 -3.56 -4.51 14.76
N ASN A 195 -4.17 -5.20 15.72
CA ASN A 195 -3.51 -6.26 16.47
C ASN A 195 -3.18 -7.49 15.59
N GLU A 196 -4.11 -7.92 14.72
CA GLU A 196 -3.84 -9.03 13.81
C GLU A 196 -2.71 -8.70 12.83
N PHE A 197 -2.64 -7.45 12.36
CA PHE A 197 -1.58 -7.02 11.45
C PHE A 197 -0.21 -7.05 12.15
N ARG A 198 -0.12 -6.53 13.39
CA ARG A 198 1.08 -6.64 14.22
C ARG A 198 1.48 -8.10 14.43
N THR A 199 0.55 -8.92 14.92
CA THR A 199 0.80 -10.36 15.19
C THR A 199 1.23 -11.09 13.93
N LEU A 200 0.68 -10.75 12.76
CA LEU A 200 1.08 -11.36 11.49
C LEU A 200 2.57 -11.13 11.18
N LEU A 201 3.09 -9.94 11.43
CA LEU A 201 4.50 -9.63 11.20
C LEU A 201 5.39 -10.28 12.27
N GLU A 202 5.01 -10.18 13.54
CA GLU A 202 5.78 -10.69 14.67
C GLU A 202 5.91 -12.23 14.64
N LYS A 203 4.83 -12.95 14.32
CA LYS A 203 4.89 -14.42 14.19
C LYS A 203 5.79 -14.89 13.02
N ASN A 204 6.00 -14.03 12.01
CA ASN A 204 6.95 -14.29 10.94
C ASN A 204 8.36 -13.78 11.25
N GLY A 205 8.60 -13.35 12.50
CA GLY A 205 9.92 -13.02 13.03
C GLY A 205 10.41 -11.63 12.67
N PHE A 206 9.50 -10.68 12.41
CA PHE A 206 9.81 -9.25 12.37
C PHE A 206 9.62 -8.63 13.75
N GLN A 207 10.36 -7.56 14.04
CA GLN A 207 10.05 -6.67 15.16
C GLN A 207 9.37 -5.42 14.61
N VAL A 208 8.13 -5.17 15.07
CA VAL A 208 7.33 -4.03 14.59
C VAL A 208 7.68 -2.78 15.39
N GLU A 209 8.40 -1.84 14.77
CA GLU A 209 8.76 -0.55 15.38
C GLU A 209 7.51 0.29 15.63
N LYS A 210 6.72 0.51 14.58
CA LYS A 210 5.45 1.23 14.68
C LYS A 210 4.46 0.81 13.60
N ILE A 211 3.19 1.10 13.85
CA ILE A 211 2.12 1.05 12.86
C ILE A 211 1.51 2.45 12.79
N VAL A 212 1.49 3.03 11.61
CA VAL A 212 0.82 4.31 11.34
C VAL A 212 -0.48 4.07 10.61
N GLY A 213 -1.47 4.91 10.89
CA GLY A 213 -2.77 4.87 10.23
C GLY A 213 -2.83 5.88 9.08
N LYS A 214 -3.52 5.52 7.99
CA LYS A 214 -3.71 6.40 6.84
C LYS A 214 -5.18 6.42 6.43
N GLY A 215 -5.68 7.61 6.04
CA GLY A 215 -7.04 7.77 5.57
C GLY A 215 -8.07 7.67 6.69
N VAL A 216 -7.94 8.49 7.72
CA VAL A 216 -8.95 8.65 8.80
C VAL A 216 -10.20 9.34 8.26
N THR A 217 -10.04 10.28 7.34
CA THR A 217 -11.16 11.01 6.73
C THR A 217 -12.02 10.15 5.82
N MET A 218 -11.50 9.01 5.35
CA MET A 218 -12.22 8.07 4.47
C MET A 218 -13.53 7.53 5.08
N PRO A 219 -13.56 7.05 6.34
CA PRO A 219 -14.77 6.52 6.92
C PRO A 219 -15.75 7.61 7.36
N LEU A 220 -15.27 8.81 7.65
CA LEU A 220 -16.09 9.91 8.15
C LEU A 220 -16.99 10.52 7.08
N ARG A 221 -17.03 9.94 5.85
CA ARG A 221 -17.87 10.41 4.75
C ARG A 221 -17.90 11.94 4.63
N ILE A 222 -16.70 12.54 4.61
CA ILE A 222 -16.56 13.85 4.02
C ILE A 222 -16.98 13.64 2.58
N SER A 223 -18.20 13.90 2.27
CA SER A 223 -19.04 13.49 1.15
C SER A 223 -18.34 12.71 0.03
N LYS A 224 -19.05 11.75 -0.59
CA LYS A 224 -18.57 11.04 -1.81
C LYS A 224 -18.03 12.02 -2.87
N GLU A 225 -18.49 13.26 -2.84
CA GLU A 225 -18.09 14.36 -3.70
C GLU A 225 -16.64 14.78 -3.49
N LEU A 226 -16.14 14.85 -2.24
CA LEU A 226 -14.73 15.17 -1.96
C LEU A 226 -13.78 14.04 -2.40
N PHE A 227 -14.25 12.78 -2.35
CA PHE A 227 -13.46 11.64 -2.79
C PHE A 227 -13.08 11.70 -4.27
N VAL A 228 -14.03 12.11 -5.10
CA VAL A 228 -13.85 12.15 -6.56
C VAL A 228 -13.50 13.55 -7.06
N LYS A 229 -13.42 14.55 -6.16
CA LYS A 229 -13.17 15.93 -6.53
C LYS A 229 -11.73 16.09 -7.02
N LYS A 230 -11.58 16.53 -8.27
CA LYS A 230 -10.28 16.85 -8.87
C LYS A 230 -9.92 18.32 -8.72
N GLU A 231 -10.93 19.19 -8.62
CA GLU A 231 -10.75 20.62 -8.41
C GLU A 231 -11.02 20.98 -6.95
N TYR A 232 -10.02 21.47 -6.24
CA TYR A 232 -10.08 21.86 -4.83
C TYR A 232 -9.06 22.96 -4.55
N SER A 233 -9.34 23.79 -3.54
CA SER A 233 -8.38 24.81 -3.12
C SER A 233 -7.19 24.19 -2.39
N GLU A 234 -6.03 24.82 -2.51
CA GLU A 234 -4.83 24.44 -1.78
C GLU A 234 -5.06 24.50 -0.25
N ASP A 235 -5.83 25.48 0.24
CA ASP A 235 -6.19 25.58 1.65
C ASP A 235 -6.98 24.37 2.14
N LEU A 236 -7.97 23.89 1.37
CA LEU A 236 -8.71 22.67 1.71
C LEU A 236 -7.79 21.45 1.75
N PHE A 237 -6.93 21.29 0.76
CA PHE A 237 -5.94 20.21 0.72
C PHE A 237 -5.05 20.23 1.98
N ASN A 238 -4.47 21.39 2.31
CA ASN A 238 -3.57 21.54 3.43
C ASN A 238 -4.26 21.28 4.77
N LYS A 239 -5.50 21.72 4.96
CA LYS A 239 -6.27 21.46 6.19
C LYS A 239 -6.59 19.97 6.35
N ILE A 240 -6.99 19.28 5.27
CA ILE A 240 -7.24 17.84 5.32
C ILE A 240 -5.91 17.10 5.61
N LEU A 241 -4.83 17.48 4.96
CA LEU A 241 -3.52 16.88 5.19
C LEU A 241 -3.05 17.07 6.64
N GLN A 242 -3.20 18.26 7.22
CA GLN A 242 -2.88 18.53 8.62
C GLN A 242 -3.73 17.67 9.56
N PHE A 243 -5.02 17.54 9.30
CA PHE A 243 -5.91 16.69 10.10
C PHE A 243 -5.46 15.22 10.05
N GLU A 244 -5.18 14.69 8.87
CA GLU A 244 -4.70 13.31 8.70
C GLU A 244 -3.36 13.09 9.42
N LEU A 245 -2.40 14.03 9.27
CA LEU A 245 -1.09 13.95 9.90
C LEU A 245 -1.16 14.03 11.43
N ALA A 246 -2.11 14.78 11.97
CA ALA A 246 -2.32 14.85 13.43
C ALA A 246 -2.77 13.52 14.04
N LEU A 247 -3.38 12.64 13.23
CA LEU A 247 -3.93 11.36 13.68
C LEU A 247 -3.10 10.14 13.24
N CYS A 248 -2.29 10.26 12.17
CA CYS A 248 -1.66 9.10 11.53
C CYS A 248 -0.76 8.28 12.48
N GLU A 249 -0.09 8.91 13.44
CA GLU A 249 0.79 8.25 14.41
C GLU A 249 0.11 7.98 15.77
N LYS A 250 -1.16 8.36 15.93
CA LYS A 250 -1.90 8.11 17.18
C LYS A 250 -2.39 6.67 17.23
N THR A 251 -1.89 5.90 18.18
CA THR A 251 -2.23 4.49 18.36
C THR A 251 -3.74 4.30 18.53
N ASP A 252 -4.39 5.18 19.29
CA ASP A 252 -5.83 5.12 19.55
C ASP A 252 -6.66 5.39 18.30
N ALA A 253 -6.12 6.14 17.33
CA ALA A 253 -6.79 6.43 16.08
C ALA A 253 -6.63 5.32 15.03
N LEU A 254 -5.77 4.32 15.23
CA LEU A 254 -5.53 3.24 14.26
C LEU A 254 -6.82 2.52 13.86
N ALA A 255 -7.74 2.30 14.79
CA ALA A 255 -9.00 1.63 14.51
C ALA A 255 -9.91 2.41 13.53
N LEU A 256 -9.69 3.72 13.37
CA LEU A 256 -10.46 4.61 12.51
C LEU A 256 -9.84 4.81 11.13
N THR A 257 -8.64 4.30 10.88
CA THR A 257 -7.91 4.52 9.62
C THR A 257 -8.28 3.49 8.56
N GLY A 258 -8.41 3.91 7.31
CA GLY A 258 -8.74 3.01 6.19
C GLY A 258 -7.64 2.02 5.87
N HIS A 259 -6.39 2.45 6.02
CA HIS A 259 -5.18 1.66 5.82
C HIS A 259 -4.23 1.81 7.00
N MET A 260 -3.45 0.77 7.24
CA MET A 260 -2.37 0.72 8.21
C MET A 260 -1.06 0.47 7.49
N GLN A 261 0.01 1.11 7.92
CA GLN A 261 1.36 0.87 7.40
C GLN A 261 2.29 0.54 8.56
N ALA A 262 2.91 -0.62 8.51
CA ALA A 262 3.88 -1.05 9.51
C ALA A 262 5.29 -0.74 9.01
N ILE A 263 6.09 -0.23 9.93
CA ILE A 263 7.54 -0.19 9.85
C ILE A 263 8.05 -1.30 10.76
N ALA A 264 8.69 -2.30 10.18
CA ALA A 264 9.19 -3.46 10.89
C ALA A 264 10.61 -3.79 10.42
N TYR A 265 11.44 -4.33 11.30
CA TYR A 265 12.78 -4.74 10.92
C TYR A 265 13.01 -6.23 11.16
N LYS A 266 13.95 -6.80 10.40
CA LYS A 266 14.43 -8.17 10.55
C LYS A 266 15.59 -8.15 11.56
N PRO A 267 15.42 -8.75 12.75
CA PRO A 267 16.50 -8.84 13.74
C PRO A 267 17.65 -9.73 13.26
#